data_2c5cba8458906492506367d5730658e5
#
_entry.id   2c5cba8458906492506367d5730658e5
#
_cell.length_a   1.000
_cell.length_b   1.000
_cell.length_c   1.000
_cell.angle_alpha   90.00
_cell.angle_beta   90.00
_cell.angle_gamma   90.00
#
_symmetry.space_group_name_H-M   'P 1'
#
loop_
_entity.id
_entity.type
_entity.pdbx_description
1 polymer ?
#
loop_
_entity_poly.entity_id
_entity_poly.type
_entity_poly.pdbx_seq_one_letter_code
_entity_poly.pdbx_strand_id
1 'polypeptide(L)'
;SGGRNPKLSKDEIGKKLCAYLGAEKVIWLERGIYNDETNEHVDNVCAFVRPGEVVLGWTDDENDPQYAMSKSCLDILENETDAMGRKIKVHKLPIPKTPICVTEEDLGGYEFEDGEDTREVGERLAASYVNFYISNGGVVVPQFGDEHDRTAVEILGTVFPERKICPVPARDIL
;
A
#
# COMPACT_ATOMS: atom_id res chain seq x y z
N SER A 1 -13.93 -8.20 -1.56
CA SER A 1 -14.98 -7.32 -2.05
C SER A 1 -16.02 -8.10 -2.87
N GLY A 2 -17.26 -7.59 -2.90
CA GLY A 2 -18.33 -8.18 -3.71
C GLY A 2 -18.06 -8.23 -5.21
N GLY A 3 -17.17 -7.39 -5.71
CA GLY A 3 -16.78 -7.34 -7.11
C GLY A 3 -15.85 -8.48 -7.55
N ARG A 4 -15.03 -9.04 -6.63
CA ARG A 4 -14.01 -10.04 -7.00
C ARG A 4 -14.47 -11.49 -6.78
N ASN A 5 -15.08 -11.76 -5.64
CA ASN A 5 -15.47 -13.11 -5.24
C ASN A 5 -16.86 -13.12 -4.59
N PRO A 6 -17.91 -12.74 -5.32
CA PRO A 6 -19.24 -12.50 -4.72
C PRO A 6 -19.88 -13.75 -4.12
N LYS A 7 -19.40 -14.94 -4.47
CA LYS A 7 -19.94 -16.25 -4.03
C LYS A 7 -19.16 -16.87 -2.87
N LEU A 8 -18.04 -16.25 -2.44
CA LEU A 8 -17.20 -16.80 -1.37
C LEU A 8 -17.31 -15.96 -0.10
N SER A 9 -17.44 -16.64 1.04
CA SER A 9 -17.31 -16.00 2.35
C SER A 9 -15.86 -15.61 2.65
N LYS A 10 -15.65 -14.70 3.60
CA LYS A 10 -14.32 -14.28 4.08
C LYS A 10 -13.47 -15.48 4.52
N ASP A 11 -14.08 -16.46 5.22
CA ASP A 11 -13.41 -17.67 5.68
C ASP A 11 -12.97 -18.56 4.53
N GLU A 12 -13.81 -18.73 3.51
CA GLU A 12 -13.47 -19.52 2.32
C GLU A 12 -12.34 -18.86 1.53
N ILE A 13 -12.34 -17.53 1.42
CA ILE A 13 -11.24 -16.77 0.80
C ILE A 13 -9.96 -16.97 1.62
N GLY A 14 -10.01 -16.84 2.95
CA GLY A 14 -8.86 -17.05 3.83
C GLY A 14 -8.25 -18.44 3.67
N LYS A 15 -9.08 -19.49 3.64
CA LYS A 15 -8.64 -20.87 3.41
C LYS A 15 -7.96 -21.03 2.04
N LYS A 16 -8.53 -20.43 1.00
CA LYS A 16 -7.92 -20.45 -0.35
C LYS A 16 -6.58 -19.73 -0.37
N LEU A 17 -6.49 -18.52 0.22
CA LEU A 17 -5.23 -17.79 0.32
C LEU A 17 -4.15 -18.63 1.02
N CYS A 18 -4.47 -19.24 2.16
CA CYS A 18 -3.54 -20.13 2.85
C CYS A 18 -3.10 -21.30 1.96
N ALA A 19 -4.04 -21.96 1.30
CA ALA A 19 -3.75 -23.15 0.46
C ALA A 19 -2.90 -22.81 -0.77
N TYR A 20 -3.21 -21.71 -1.47
CA TYR A 20 -2.52 -21.37 -2.72
C TYR A 20 -1.20 -20.62 -2.50
N LEU A 21 -1.07 -19.86 -1.41
CA LEU A 21 0.14 -19.10 -1.09
C LEU A 21 1.07 -19.83 -0.11
N GLY A 22 0.68 -21.00 0.41
CA GLY A 22 1.43 -21.70 1.43
C GLY A 22 1.50 -20.94 2.75
N ALA A 23 0.53 -20.08 3.02
CA ALA A 23 0.44 -19.31 4.24
C ALA A 23 -0.35 -20.07 5.31
N GLU A 24 0.00 -19.87 6.58
CA GLU A 24 -0.71 -20.50 7.71
C GLU A 24 -1.73 -19.56 8.36
N LYS A 25 -1.62 -18.26 8.10
CA LYS A 25 -2.49 -17.22 8.67
C LYS A 25 -2.74 -16.10 7.67
N VAL A 26 -3.96 -15.57 7.66
CA VAL A 26 -4.33 -14.34 6.95
C VAL A 26 -4.72 -13.30 7.96
N ILE A 27 -4.09 -12.13 7.91
CA ILE A 27 -4.47 -10.94 8.67
C ILE A 27 -5.28 -10.05 7.73
N TRP A 28 -6.50 -9.73 8.13
CA TRP A 28 -7.39 -8.89 7.34
C TRP A 28 -7.30 -7.44 7.82
N LEU A 29 -6.84 -6.56 6.96
CA LEU A 29 -6.95 -5.12 7.15
C LEU A 29 -8.32 -4.66 6.65
N GLU A 30 -8.93 -3.70 7.36
CA GLU A 30 -10.28 -3.24 7.03
C GLU A 30 -10.28 -2.15 5.96
N ARG A 31 -9.18 -1.44 5.85
CA ARG A 31 -9.05 -0.30 4.94
C ARG A 31 -7.75 -0.38 4.15
N GLY A 32 -7.77 0.25 2.99
CA GLY A 32 -6.65 0.35 2.08
C GLY A 32 -6.01 1.73 2.03
N ILE A 33 -5.66 2.17 0.82
CA ILE A 33 -5.26 3.55 0.56
C ILE A 33 -6.44 4.34 0.03
N TYR A 34 -6.52 5.62 0.41
CA TYR A 34 -7.61 6.48 0.02
C TYR A 34 -7.71 6.63 -1.49
N ASN A 35 -8.92 6.49 -2.00
CA ASN A 35 -9.27 6.63 -3.41
C ASN A 35 -8.58 5.62 -4.35
N ASP A 36 -8.27 4.42 -3.84
CA ASP A 36 -7.81 3.32 -4.68
C ASP A 36 -9.00 2.74 -5.47
N GLU A 37 -9.03 3.00 -6.76
CA GLU A 37 -10.06 2.50 -7.70
C GLU A 37 -10.12 0.98 -7.78
N THR A 38 -9.01 0.32 -7.44
CA THR A 38 -8.88 -1.14 -7.50
C THR A 38 -9.42 -1.86 -6.25
N ASN A 39 -10.22 -1.20 -5.44
CA ASN A 39 -10.82 -1.69 -4.20
C ASN A 39 -9.82 -1.97 -3.07
N GLU A 40 -8.98 -0.98 -2.79
CA GLU A 40 -8.09 -0.95 -1.61
C GLU A 40 -7.10 -2.13 -1.59
N HIS A 41 -6.23 -2.23 -2.58
CA HIS A 41 -5.16 -3.22 -2.65
C HIS A 41 -4.16 -3.09 -1.51
N VAL A 42 -3.82 -4.23 -0.88
CA VAL A 42 -2.95 -4.26 0.31
C VAL A 42 -1.51 -3.81 0.04
N ASP A 43 -1.01 -3.99 -1.17
CA ASP A 43 0.34 -3.60 -1.58
C ASP A 43 0.59 -2.08 -1.59
N ASN A 44 -0.49 -1.29 -1.62
CA ASN A 44 -0.43 0.16 -1.39
C ASN A 44 -0.44 0.55 0.10
N VAL A 45 -0.79 -0.38 0.99
CA VAL A 45 -1.07 -0.07 2.41
C VAL A 45 -0.05 -0.66 3.34
N CYS A 46 0.26 -1.96 3.18
CA CYS A 46 1.08 -2.69 4.14
C CYS A 46 1.88 -3.80 3.43
N ALA A 47 3.14 -3.92 3.80
CA ALA A 47 4.00 -4.97 3.29
C ALA A 47 4.87 -5.57 4.41
N PHE A 48 5.03 -6.90 4.41
CA PHE A 48 6.02 -7.55 5.24
C PHE A 48 7.43 -7.22 4.75
N VAL A 49 8.30 -6.85 5.69
CA VAL A 49 9.71 -6.56 5.42
C VAL A 49 10.61 -7.69 5.90
N ARG A 50 10.17 -8.38 6.95
CA ARG A 50 10.74 -9.62 7.48
C ARG A 50 9.74 -10.30 8.41
N PRO A 51 10.00 -11.53 8.87
CA PRO A 51 9.11 -12.20 9.82
C PRO A 51 8.83 -11.35 11.07
N GLY A 52 7.54 -11.09 11.34
CA GLY A 52 7.08 -10.29 12.48
C GLY A 52 7.22 -8.77 12.30
N GLU A 53 7.67 -8.24 11.16
CA GLU A 53 7.78 -6.81 10.92
C GLU A 53 7.12 -6.41 9.61
N VAL A 54 6.39 -5.30 9.63
CA VAL A 54 5.72 -4.72 8.46
C VAL A 54 6.02 -3.23 8.35
N VAL A 55 5.93 -2.69 7.14
CA VAL A 55 5.73 -1.26 6.91
C VAL A 55 4.25 -1.00 6.69
N LEU A 56 3.77 0.14 7.14
CA LEU A 56 2.39 0.61 6.97
C LEU A 56 2.42 2.04 6.42
N GLY A 57 1.70 2.29 5.34
CA GLY A 57 1.49 3.64 4.79
C GLY A 57 0.83 4.54 5.83
N TRP A 58 1.44 5.70 6.10
CA TRP A 58 1.06 6.54 7.22
C TRP A 58 1.06 8.02 6.89
N THR A 59 0.16 8.76 7.51
CA THR A 59 0.20 10.21 7.62
C THR A 59 -0.07 10.62 9.05
N ASP A 60 0.54 11.71 9.52
CA ASP A 60 0.25 12.32 10.82
C ASP A 60 -0.78 13.47 10.69
N ASP A 61 -1.21 13.80 9.48
CA ASP A 61 -2.26 14.78 9.26
C ASP A 61 -3.64 14.16 9.51
N GLU A 62 -4.23 14.49 10.65
CA GLU A 62 -5.57 14.03 11.05
C GLU A 62 -6.69 14.53 10.12
N ASN A 63 -6.44 15.55 9.30
CA ASN A 63 -7.39 16.04 8.31
C ASN A 63 -7.31 15.26 6.98
N ASP A 64 -6.23 14.53 6.73
CA ASP A 64 -6.13 13.65 5.57
C ASP A 64 -7.04 12.42 5.80
N PRO A 65 -7.96 12.10 4.87
CA PRO A 65 -8.81 10.91 4.99
C PRO A 65 -8.01 9.60 5.16
N GLN A 66 -6.76 9.56 4.70
CA GLN A 66 -5.88 8.41 4.90
C GLN A 66 -5.53 8.18 6.37
N TYR A 67 -5.51 9.22 7.21
CA TYR A 67 -5.17 9.05 8.63
C TYR A 67 -6.07 8.04 9.33
N ALA A 68 -7.38 8.18 9.21
CA ALA A 68 -8.34 7.26 9.83
C ALA A 68 -8.21 5.82 9.28
N MET A 69 -7.93 5.69 7.98
CA MET A 69 -7.73 4.39 7.33
C MET A 69 -6.46 3.71 7.82
N SER A 70 -5.34 4.43 7.85
CA SER A 70 -4.05 3.93 8.36
C SER A 70 -4.13 3.59 9.86
N LYS A 71 -4.84 4.40 10.65
CA LYS A 71 -5.05 4.16 12.09
C LYS A 71 -5.81 2.86 12.34
N SER A 72 -6.88 2.60 11.57
CA SER A 72 -7.62 1.33 11.64
C SER A 72 -6.72 0.13 11.36
N CYS A 73 -5.86 0.22 10.32
CA CYS A 73 -4.90 -0.82 10.00
C CYS A 73 -3.85 -1.01 11.11
N LEU A 74 -3.34 0.09 11.68
CA LEU A 74 -2.39 0.05 12.80
C LEU A 74 -2.98 -0.68 14.00
N ASP A 75 -4.21 -0.33 14.39
CA ASP A 75 -4.89 -0.92 15.55
C ASP A 75 -5.08 -2.45 15.37
N ILE A 76 -5.34 -2.91 14.16
CA ILE A 76 -5.39 -4.36 13.84
C ILE A 76 -4.00 -4.97 13.99
N LEU A 77 -2.98 -4.41 13.35
CA LEU A 77 -1.63 -4.96 13.34
C LEU A 77 -1.00 -5.03 14.73
N GLU A 78 -1.23 -4.02 15.59
CA GLU A 78 -0.71 -4.01 16.97
C GLU A 78 -1.38 -5.07 17.88
N ASN A 79 -2.60 -5.49 17.55
CA ASN A 79 -3.33 -6.51 18.30
C ASN A 79 -3.16 -7.93 17.73
N GLU A 80 -2.57 -8.05 16.55
CA GLU A 80 -2.36 -9.32 15.87
C GLU A 80 -0.95 -9.90 16.11
N THR A 81 -0.79 -11.16 15.72
CA THR A 81 0.50 -11.85 15.65
C THR A 81 0.68 -12.44 14.26
N ASP A 82 1.91 -12.71 13.87
CA ASP A 82 2.16 -13.54 12.69
C ASP A 82 1.80 -15.03 12.93
N ALA A 83 1.97 -15.88 11.93
CA ALA A 83 1.66 -17.30 12.03
C ALA A 83 2.48 -18.04 13.10
N MET A 84 3.66 -17.54 13.47
CA MET A 84 4.51 -18.10 14.51
C MET A 84 4.23 -17.52 15.90
N GLY A 85 3.18 -16.71 16.06
CA GLY A 85 2.80 -16.09 17.32
C GLY A 85 3.64 -14.86 17.71
N ARG A 86 4.49 -14.34 16.82
CA ARG A 86 5.27 -13.14 17.10
C ARG A 86 4.40 -11.90 16.98
N LYS A 87 4.50 -10.99 17.95
CA LYS A 87 3.90 -9.65 17.85
C LYS A 87 4.41 -8.95 16.60
N ILE A 88 3.52 -8.26 15.90
CA ILE A 88 3.88 -7.51 14.70
C ILE A 88 4.45 -6.16 15.12
N LYS A 89 5.65 -5.87 14.63
CA LYS A 89 6.27 -4.55 14.73
C LYS A 89 5.94 -3.76 13.48
N VAL A 90 5.30 -2.61 13.65
CA VAL A 90 4.89 -1.74 12.56
C VAL A 90 5.89 -0.59 12.41
N HIS A 91 6.41 -0.44 11.20
CA HIS A 91 7.19 0.73 10.79
C HIS A 91 6.29 1.65 9.97
N LYS A 92 6.07 2.86 10.43
CA LYS A 92 5.29 3.86 9.71
C LYS A 92 6.12 4.40 8.55
N LEU A 93 5.60 4.25 7.34
CA LEU A 93 6.20 4.77 6.12
C LEU A 93 5.30 5.91 5.61
N PRO A 94 5.80 7.14 5.45
CA PRO A 94 4.92 8.23 5.04
C PRO A 94 4.26 7.92 3.69
N ILE A 95 3.11 8.49 3.46
CA ILE A 95 2.57 8.68 2.10
C ILE A 95 3.09 10.02 1.55
N PRO A 96 2.95 10.33 0.25
CA PRO A 96 3.26 11.65 -0.27
C PRO A 96 2.58 12.75 0.56
N LYS A 97 3.32 13.78 0.94
CA LYS A 97 2.82 14.88 1.76
C LYS A 97 1.77 15.69 1.01
N THR A 98 2.06 15.97 -0.25
CA THR A 98 1.10 16.59 -1.15
C THR A 98 0.36 15.49 -1.91
N PRO A 99 -0.97 15.44 -1.87
CA PRO A 99 -1.71 14.47 -2.67
C PRO A 99 -1.32 14.53 -4.14
N ILE A 100 -0.94 13.39 -4.70
CA ILE A 100 -0.69 13.27 -6.14
C ILE A 100 -2.06 13.17 -6.81
N CYS A 101 -2.33 14.07 -7.75
CA CYS A 101 -3.63 14.16 -8.39
C CYS A 101 -3.51 14.05 -9.91
N VAL A 102 -4.61 13.66 -10.55
CA VAL A 102 -4.78 13.62 -11.99
C VAL A 102 -4.63 15.03 -12.59
N THR A 103 -3.86 15.14 -13.63
CA THR A 103 -3.67 16.38 -14.40
C THR A 103 -4.40 16.34 -15.76
N GLU A 104 -4.50 17.48 -16.45
CA GLU A 104 -5.02 17.51 -17.82
C GLU A 104 -4.17 16.68 -18.80
N GLU A 105 -2.84 16.62 -18.55
CA GLU A 105 -1.91 15.83 -19.36
C GLU A 105 -2.16 14.32 -19.19
N ASP A 106 -2.41 13.88 -17.96
CA ASP A 106 -2.75 12.48 -17.68
C ASP A 106 -4.01 12.07 -18.45
N LEU A 107 -5.08 12.88 -18.40
CA LEU A 107 -6.33 12.58 -19.10
C LEU A 107 -6.16 12.52 -20.62
N GLY A 108 -5.23 13.28 -21.18
CA GLY A 108 -4.92 13.25 -22.60
C GLY A 108 -4.30 11.92 -23.07
N GLY A 109 -3.78 11.12 -22.16
CA GLY A 109 -3.18 9.80 -22.40
C GLY A 109 -4.13 8.61 -22.16
N TYR A 110 -5.29 8.83 -21.54
CA TYR A 110 -6.25 7.76 -21.28
C TYR A 110 -7.20 7.55 -22.47
N GLU A 111 -7.38 6.28 -22.83
CA GLU A 111 -8.48 5.82 -23.67
C GLU A 111 -9.46 5.05 -22.78
N PHE A 112 -10.64 5.61 -22.53
CA PHE A 112 -11.68 4.97 -21.73
C PHE A 112 -12.58 4.12 -22.61
N GLU A 113 -12.86 2.89 -22.20
CA GLU A 113 -13.89 2.05 -22.82
C GLU A 113 -15.26 2.28 -22.19
N ASP A 114 -16.33 1.97 -22.92
CA ASP A 114 -17.70 2.11 -22.43
C ASP A 114 -17.93 1.27 -21.17
N GLY A 115 -18.21 1.93 -20.05
CA GLY A 115 -18.47 1.31 -18.74
C GLY A 115 -17.29 1.28 -17.79
N GLU A 116 -16.15 1.86 -18.16
CA GLU A 116 -15.04 2.11 -17.24
C GLU A 116 -15.29 3.38 -16.40
N ASP A 117 -14.79 3.37 -15.16
CA ASP A 117 -14.83 4.55 -14.31
C ASP A 117 -13.88 5.61 -14.90
N THR A 118 -14.42 6.78 -15.21
CA THR A 118 -13.63 7.91 -15.72
C THR A 118 -13.01 8.69 -14.58
N ARG A 119 -11.77 9.13 -14.76
CA ARG A 119 -11.09 10.02 -13.82
C ARG A 119 -11.34 11.48 -14.14
N GLU A 120 -11.25 12.33 -13.12
CA GLU A 120 -11.38 13.78 -13.26
C GLU A 120 -10.07 14.48 -12.85
N VAL A 121 -9.78 15.64 -13.48
CA VAL A 121 -8.65 16.49 -13.08
C VAL A 121 -8.78 16.90 -11.62
N GLY A 122 -7.72 16.73 -10.86
CA GLY A 122 -7.70 17.00 -9.42
C GLY A 122 -8.11 15.80 -8.55
N GLU A 123 -8.55 14.70 -9.13
CA GLU A 123 -8.82 13.46 -8.42
C GLU A 123 -7.50 12.90 -7.84
N ARG A 124 -7.50 12.53 -6.54
CA ARG A 124 -6.31 12.00 -5.88
C ARG A 124 -6.03 10.58 -6.34
N LEU A 125 -4.77 10.32 -6.71
CA LEU A 125 -4.26 9.00 -7.07
C LEU A 125 -3.80 8.22 -5.83
N ALA A 126 -3.83 6.90 -5.91
CA ALA A 126 -3.42 5.98 -4.84
C ALA A 126 -1.89 5.86 -4.71
N ALA A 127 -1.18 6.99 -4.67
CA ALA A 127 0.27 7.03 -4.57
C ALA A 127 0.76 6.55 -3.21
N SER A 128 1.64 5.53 -3.20
CA SER A 128 2.17 4.97 -1.97
C SER A 128 3.61 4.48 -2.13
N TYR A 129 4.48 4.87 -1.18
CA TYR A 129 5.84 4.31 -1.10
C TYR A 129 5.86 2.85 -0.61
N VAL A 130 4.74 2.32 -0.11
CA VAL A 130 4.62 0.91 0.29
C VAL A 130 4.61 -0.02 -0.92
N ASN A 131 4.21 0.48 -2.10
CA ASN A 131 4.24 -0.29 -3.34
C ASN A 131 5.64 -0.38 -3.93
N PHE A 132 6.57 -0.89 -3.13
CA PHE A 132 7.96 -1.16 -3.52
C PHE A 132 8.15 -2.61 -3.96
N TYR A 133 9.19 -2.84 -4.75
CA TYR A 133 9.59 -4.18 -5.19
C TYR A 133 10.87 -4.64 -4.48
N ILE A 134 10.83 -5.81 -3.85
CA ILE A 134 11.98 -6.43 -3.19
C ILE A 134 12.68 -7.37 -4.17
N SER A 135 13.97 -7.11 -4.41
CA SER A 135 14.89 -7.97 -5.16
C SER A 135 15.97 -8.52 -4.22
N ASN A 136 16.82 -9.46 -4.71
CA ASN A 136 17.85 -10.11 -3.90
C ASN A 136 18.85 -9.13 -3.26
N GLY A 137 19.26 -8.10 -3.98
CA GLY A 137 20.24 -7.11 -3.51
C GLY A 137 19.70 -5.71 -3.31
N GLY A 138 18.40 -5.48 -3.55
CA GLY A 138 17.84 -4.13 -3.54
C GLY A 138 16.35 -4.07 -3.30
N VAL A 139 15.87 -2.85 -3.05
CA VAL A 139 14.46 -2.50 -2.99
C VAL A 139 14.23 -1.33 -3.94
N VAL A 140 13.37 -1.52 -4.93
CA VAL A 140 12.96 -0.47 -5.85
C VAL A 140 11.79 0.26 -5.24
N VAL A 141 11.90 1.58 -5.09
CA VAL A 141 10.93 2.41 -4.37
C VAL A 141 10.39 3.49 -5.29
N PRO A 142 9.07 3.62 -5.44
CA PRO A 142 8.50 4.68 -6.25
C PRO A 142 8.81 6.06 -5.65
N GLN A 143 9.00 7.05 -6.52
CA GLN A 143 9.19 8.46 -6.18
C GLN A 143 8.19 9.30 -6.96
N PHE A 144 7.64 10.29 -6.30
CA PHE A 144 6.53 11.09 -6.85
C PHE A 144 6.89 12.57 -7.04
N GLY A 145 8.16 12.96 -6.78
CA GLY A 145 8.57 14.35 -6.77
C GLY A 145 8.10 15.11 -5.52
N ASP A 146 7.83 14.40 -4.45
CA ASP A 146 7.29 14.91 -3.18
C ASP A 146 8.39 15.05 -2.11
N GLU A 147 8.19 15.94 -1.16
CA GLU A 147 9.15 16.17 -0.07
C GLU A 147 9.34 14.95 0.84
N HIS A 148 8.38 14.01 0.88
CA HIS A 148 8.51 12.73 1.59
C HIS A 148 9.29 11.65 0.84
N ASP A 149 9.62 11.84 -0.44
CA ASP A 149 10.41 10.89 -1.23
C ASP A 149 11.70 10.48 -0.52
N ARG A 150 12.44 11.46 -0.01
CA ARG A 150 13.69 11.22 0.72
C ARG A 150 13.45 10.50 2.04
N THR A 151 12.44 10.91 2.79
CA THR A 151 12.11 10.30 4.09
C THR A 151 11.72 8.82 3.92
N ALA A 152 10.96 8.50 2.88
CA ALA A 152 10.60 7.11 2.57
C ALA A 152 11.84 6.26 2.27
N VAL A 153 12.79 6.78 1.47
CA VAL A 153 14.06 6.11 1.18
C VAL A 153 14.89 5.86 2.45
N GLU A 154 14.99 6.86 3.33
CA GLU A 154 15.75 6.76 4.59
C GLU A 154 15.14 5.71 5.54
N ILE A 155 13.81 5.71 5.69
CA ILE A 155 13.10 4.71 6.51
C ILE A 155 13.32 3.31 5.93
N LEU A 156 13.11 3.11 4.63
CA LEU A 156 13.30 1.82 3.99
C LEU A 156 14.76 1.35 4.07
N GLY A 157 15.74 2.26 4.01
CA GLY A 157 17.14 1.94 4.25
C GLY A 157 17.41 1.40 5.65
N THR A 158 16.72 1.94 6.66
CA THR A 158 16.80 1.42 8.03
C THR A 158 16.09 0.06 8.17
N VAL A 159 14.98 -0.10 7.47
CA VAL A 159 14.18 -1.33 7.49
C VAL A 159 14.87 -2.46 6.71
N PHE A 160 15.59 -2.16 5.64
CA PHE A 160 16.33 -3.12 4.81
C PHE A 160 17.84 -2.85 4.82
N PRO A 161 18.54 -3.00 5.96
CA PRO A 161 19.95 -2.61 6.08
C PRO A 161 20.89 -3.38 5.15
N GLU A 162 20.51 -4.58 4.71
CA GLU A 162 21.30 -5.44 3.83
C GLU A 162 20.98 -5.23 2.34
N ARG A 163 20.11 -4.26 2.01
CA ARG A 163 19.65 -4.03 0.65
C ARG A 163 19.92 -2.60 0.20
N LYS A 164 20.27 -2.44 -1.07
CA LYS A 164 20.37 -1.12 -1.67
C LYS A 164 18.97 -0.59 -1.97
N ILE A 165 18.62 0.58 -1.46
CA ILE A 165 17.39 1.26 -1.84
C ILE A 165 17.61 1.97 -3.17
N CYS A 166 16.75 1.68 -4.13
CA CYS A 166 16.80 2.18 -5.50
C CYS A 166 15.54 3.01 -5.78
N PRO A 167 15.57 4.33 -5.54
CA PRO A 167 14.44 5.19 -5.88
C PRO A 167 14.29 5.32 -7.39
N VAL A 168 13.04 5.28 -7.89
CA VAL A 168 12.71 5.46 -9.30
C VAL A 168 11.51 6.39 -9.45
N PRO A 169 11.53 7.34 -10.39
CA PRO A 169 10.34 8.14 -10.70
C PRO A 169 9.18 7.22 -11.11
N ALA A 170 8.01 7.45 -10.54
CA ALA A 170 6.85 6.59 -10.75
C ALA A 170 5.54 7.38 -10.91
N ARG A 171 5.61 8.73 -11.01
CA ARG A 171 4.42 9.56 -11.17
C ARG A 171 3.61 9.17 -12.41
N ASP A 172 4.30 8.81 -13.50
CA ASP A 172 3.70 8.54 -14.80
C ASP A 172 3.14 7.11 -14.94
N ILE A 173 3.22 6.30 -13.88
CA ILE A 173 2.72 4.91 -13.85
C ILE A 173 1.70 4.66 -12.72
N LEU A 174 1.14 5.75 -12.18
CA LEU A 174 0.06 5.69 -11.18
C LEU A 174 -1.29 5.47 -11.84
#